data_39bcbc63aa7165da3a1de65d862ea297
#
_entry.id   39bcbc63aa7165da3a1de65d862ea297
#
_cell.length_a   1.000
_cell.length_b   1.000
_cell.length_c   1.000
_cell.angle_alpha   90.00
_cell.angle_beta   90.00
_cell.angle_gamma   90.00
#
_symmetry.space_group_name_H-M   'P 1'
#
loop_
_entity.id
_entity.type
_entity.pdbx_description
1 polymer ?
#
loop_
_entity_poly.entity_id
_entity_poly.type
_entity_poly.pdbx_seq_one_letter_code
_entity_poly.pdbx_strand_id
1 'polypeptide(L)'
;TKSYPGIDIHLIPNNGYGNQINYGSKLVTTEYFLISNPDLTGIDELSIFNFVSAAKQLNNKFSTLGPRFVNANPKSHKQSINNGTITEMKFISGACMFFNKNNFDNLNGFDENIFLYFEENDFCLRSFKINKNYQINNVRVEHDIGTSVEIKNDIEKVNQANFRTWHFIWSKFYYFKKHYGVFFAIIYFIPIIIRINFR
;
A
#
# COMPACT_ATOMS: atom_id res chain seq x y z
N THR A 1 -29.04 1.51 0.16
CA THR A 1 -27.73 0.87 -0.07
C THR A 1 -27.87 -0.10 -1.21
N LYS A 2 -27.09 0.08 -2.30
CA LYS A 2 -27.04 -0.93 -3.38
C LYS A 2 -26.47 -2.21 -2.76
N SER A 3 -27.22 -3.30 -2.86
CA SER A 3 -26.79 -4.63 -2.46
C SER A 3 -25.94 -5.20 -3.60
N TYR A 4 -24.73 -5.62 -3.27
CA TYR A 4 -23.86 -6.33 -4.21
C TYR A 4 -23.79 -7.79 -3.74
N PRO A 5 -24.36 -8.76 -4.49
CA PRO A 5 -24.33 -10.16 -4.09
C PRO A 5 -22.89 -10.65 -3.87
N GLY A 6 -22.65 -11.30 -2.73
CA GLY A 6 -21.33 -11.83 -2.39
C GLY A 6 -20.30 -10.81 -1.89
N ILE A 7 -20.73 -9.57 -1.62
CA ILE A 7 -19.87 -8.53 -1.06
C ILE A 7 -20.41 -8.10 0.31
N ASP A 8 -19.58 -8.21 1.33
CA ASP A 8 -19.85 -7.69 2.66
C ASP A 8 -19.36 -6.25 2.78
N ILE A 9 -20.25 -5.35 3.20
CA ILE A 9 -19.95 -3.92 3.36
C ILE A 9 -19.87 -3.61 4.85
N HIS A 10 -18.68 -3.19 5.30
CA HIS A 10 -18.44 -2.76 6.67
C HIS A 10 -18.27 -1.24 6.74
N LEU A 11 -19.15 -0.56 7.44
CA LEU A 11 -19.04 0.87 7.72
C LEU A 11 -18.34 1.05 9.06
N ILE A 12 -17.11 1.54 9.02
CA ILE A 12 -16.26 1.76 10.19
C ILE A 12 -15.76 3.23 10.22
N PRO A 13 -15.39 3.77 11.39
CA PRO A 13 -14.77 5.09 11.48
C PRO A 13 -13.52 5.19 10.62
N ASN A 14 -13.30 6.34 9.97
CA ASN A 14 -12.10 6.56 9.17
C ASN A 14 -10.90 6.90 10.08
N ASN A 15 -10.21 5.89 10.56
CA ASN A 15 -8.99 6.00 11.37
C ASN A 15 -7.70 5.81 10.55
N GLY A 16 -7.79 5.93 9.23
CA GLY A 16 -6.67 5.80 8.30
C GLY A 16 -6.65 4.49 7.53
N TYR A 17 -5.90 4.49 6.44
CA TYR A 17 -5.86 3.38 5.48
C TYR A 17 -5.38 2.07 6.12
N GLY A 18 -4.27 2.10 6.85
CA GLY A 18 -3.74 0.91 7.52
C GLY A 18 -4.68 0.32 8.58
N ASN A 19 -5.38 1.19 9.35
CA ASN A 19 -6.35 0.76 10.34
C ASN A 19 -7.53 0.00 9.70
N GLN A 20 -8.05 0.49 8.56
CA GLN A 20 -9.14 -0.17 7.84
C GLN A 20 -8.72 -1.54 7.29
N ILE A 21 -7.50 -1.67 6.79
CA ILE A 21 -6.97 -2.95 6.33
C ILE A 21 -6.75 -3.91 7.50
N ASN A 22 -6.22 -3.45 8.63
CA ASN A 22 -6.09 -4.26 9.84
C ASN A 22 -7.45 -4.76 10.34
N TYR A 23 -8.49 -3.93 10.26
CA TYR A 23 -9.86 -4.37 10.56
C TYR A 23 -10.31 -5.47 9.59
N GLY A 24 -10.21 -5.22 8.27
CA GLY A 24 -10.61 -6.20 7.25
C GLY A 24 -9.83 -7.51 7.36
N SER A 25 -8.54 -7.45 7.67
CA SER A 25 -7.71 -8.65 7.81
C SER A 25 -8.16 -9.58 8.94
N LYS A 26 -8.77 -9.05 10.01
CA LYS A 26 -9.33 -9.85 11.12
C LYS A 26 -10.55 -10.68 10.72
N LEU A 27 -11.21 -10.28 9.63
CA LEU A 27 -12.37 -11.01 9.07
C LEU A 27 -11.94 -12.10 8.09
N VAL A 28 -10.68 -12.10 7.66
CA VAL A 28 -10.14 -13.08 6.71
C VAL A 28 -9.87 -14.41 7.42
N THR A 29 -10.44 -15.50 6.85
CA THR A 29 -10.26 -16.87 7.32
C THR A 29 -9.40 -17.73 6.37
N THR A 30 -9.04 -17.18 5.20
CA THR A 30 -8.22 -17.86 4.19
C THR A 30 -6.73 -17.68 4.45
N GLU A 31 -5.90 -18.56 3.89
CA GLU A 31 -4.43 -18.49 3.98
C GLU A 31 -3.85 -17.21 3.38
N TYR A 32 -4.52 -16.69 2.35
CA TYR A 32 -4.11 -15.47 1.65
C TYR A 32 -5.24 -14.48 1.58
N PHE A 33 -4.89 -13.21 1.47
CA PHE A 33 -5.83 -12.15 1.12
C PHE A 33 -5.17 -11.09 0.23
N LEU A 34 -6.00 -10.39 -0.52
CA LEU A 34 -5.62 -9.28 -1.39
C LEU A 34 -6.27 -8.00 -0.91
N ILE A 35 -5.50 -6.92 -0.85
CA ILE A 35 -6.04 -5.57 -0.76
C ILE A 35 -5.91 -4.89 -2.12
N SER A 36 -6.89 -4.09 -2.47
CA SER A 36 -6.95 -3.37 -3.74
C SER A 36 -7.64 -2.03 -3.56
N ASN A 37 -7.06 -0.98 -4.11
CA ASN A 37 -7.75 0.29 -4.21
C ASN A 37 -8.93 0.19 -5.20
N PRO A 38 -10.01 0.97 -5.00
CA PRO A 38 -11.18 0.92 -5.88
C PRO A 38 -10.95 1.49 -7.29
N ASP A 39 -9.83 2.21 -7.51
CA ASP A 39 -9.41 2.79 -8.78
C ASP A 39 -8.39 1.91 -9.54
N LEU A 40 -8.40 0.60 -9.25
CA LEU A 40 -7.62 -0.40 -9.98
C LEU A 40 -8.49 -1.19 -10.94
N THR A 41 -7.92 -1.52 -12.10
CA THR A 41 -8.50 -2.44 -13.09
C THR A 41 -7.49 -3.54 -13.46
N GLY A 42 -7.97 -4.65 -14.03
CA GLY A 42 -7.12 -5.76 -14.46
C GLY A 42 -6.88 -6.83 -13.39
N ILE A 43 -7.60 -6.79 -12.26
CA ILE A 43 -7.60 -7.89 -11.29
C ILE A 43 -8.74 -8.85 -11.69
N ASP A 44 -8.36 -10.06 -12.06
CA ASP A 44 -9.23 -11.13 -12.51
C ASP A 44 -8.84 -12.48 -11.87
N GLU A 45 -9.52 -13.55 -12.22
CA GLU A 45 -9.22 -14.90 -11.72
C GLU A 45 -7.79 -15.35 -12.04
N LEU A 46 -7.28 -14.98 -13.22
CA LEU A 46 -5.91 -15.30 -13.62
C LEU A 46 -4.89 -14.54 -12.77
N SER A 47 -5.18 -13.31 -12.41
CA SER A 47 -4.36 -12.52 -11.49
C SER A 47 -4.25 -13.18 -10.12
N ILE A 48 -5.38 -13.63 -9.57
CA ILE A 48 -5.43 -14.36 -8.29
C ILE A 48 -4.66 -15.68 -8.38
N PHE A 49 -4.90 -16.45 -9.45
CA PHE A 49 -4.17 -17.70 -9.70
C PHE A 49 -2.65 -17.47 -9.75
N ASN A 50 -2.19 -16.42 -10.42
CA ASN A 50 -0.78 -16.08 -10.53
C ASN A 50 -0.17 -15.68 -9.18
N PHE A 51 -0.88 -14.93 -8.35
CA PHE A 51 -0.44 -14.62 -6.99
C PHE A 51 -0.31 -15.88 -6.13
N VAL A 52 -1.31 -16.75 -6.13
CA VAL A 52 -1.28 -18.02 -5.37
C VAL A 52 -0.18 -18.95 -5.88
N SER A 53 0.02 -19.02 -7.20
CA SER A 53 1.08 -19.82 -7.81
C SER A 53 2.46 -19.31 -7.40
N ALA A 54 2.67 -18.00 -7.40
CA ALA A 54 3.91 -17.38 -6.94
C ALA A 54 4.15 -17.62 -5.45
N ALA A 55 3.10 -17.53 -4.61
CA ALA A 55 3.18 -17.83 -3.19
C ALA A 55 3.66 -19.26 -2.94
N LYS A 56 3.10 -20.23 -3.66
CA LYS A 56 3.51 -21.64 -3.60
C LYS A 56 4.94 -21.85 -4.10
N GLN A 57 5.32 -21.22 -5.21
CA GLN A 57 6.69 -21.27 -5.76
C GLN A 57 7.73 -20.73 -4.76
N LEU A 58 7.36 -19.72 -3.98
CA LEU A 58 8.17 -19.14 -2.91
C LEU A 58 8.10 -19.96 -1.60
N ASN A 59 7.41 -21.10 -1.58
CA ASN A 59 7.15 -21.91 -0.38
C ASN A 59 6.59 -21.09 0.79
N ASN A 60 5.71 -20.14 0.50
CA ASN A 60 5.15 -19.17 1.44
C ASN A 60 6.19 -18.29 2.18
N LYS A 61 7.44 -18.27 1.72
CA LYS A 61 8.50 -17.43 2.28
C LYS A 61 8.51 -16.05 1.63
N PHE A 62 7.40 -15.33 1.78
CA PHE A 62 7.24 -13.94 1.35
C PHE A 62 6.43 -13.18 2.41
N SER A 63 6.55 -11.88 2.41
CA SER A 63 5.74 -10.99 3.26
C SER A 63 4.56 -10.41 2.49
N THR A 64 4.84 -9.86 1.32
CA THR A 64 3.80 -9.37 0.41
C THR A 64 4.23 -9.53 -1.05
N LEU A 65 3.24 -9.78 -1.90
CA LEU A 65 3.39 -9.76 -3.36
C LEU A 65 2.62 -8.55 -3.92
N GLY A 66 3.12 -7.97 -5.00
CA GLY A 66 2.42 -6.91 -5.71
C GLY A 66 2.40 -7.13 -7.22
N PRO A 67 1.47 -6.51 -7.95
CA PRO A 67 1.39 -6.61 -9.39
C PRO A 67 2.39 -5.67 -10.09
N ARG A 68 2.45 -5.78 -11.41
CA ARG A 68 3.04 -4.79 -12.29
C ARG A 68 1.97 -3.79 -12.74
N PHE A 69 2.20 -2.51 -12.52
CA PHE A 69 1.33 -1.43 -13.00
C PHE A 69 1.73 -1.04 -14.43
N VAL A 70 0.82 -1.18 -15.40
CA VAL A 70 1.16 -1.04 -16.83
C VAL A 70 0.94 0.36 -17.38
N ASN A 71 0.07 1.16 -16.76
CA ASN A 71 -0.23 2.55 -17.17
C ASN A 71 0.47 3.62 -16.31
N ALA A 72 1.28 3.22 -15.33
CA ALA A 72 1.88 4.13 -14.39
C ALA A 72 3.39 4.28 -14.57
N ASN A 73 3.92 5.45 -14.24
CA ASN A 73 5.35 5.65 -14.16
C ASN A 73 5.95 4.67 -13.12
N PRO A 74 6.98 3.88 -13.49
CA PRO A 74 7.61 2.90 -12.60
C PRO A 74 8.03 3.49 -11.24
N LYS A 75 8.41 4.77 -11.18
CA LYS A 75 8.79 5.43 -9.94
C LYS A 75 7.62 5.69 -8.99
N SER A 76 6.41 5.91 -9.52
CA SER A 76 5.23 6.20 -8.70
C SER A 76 4.77 4.98 -7.89
N HIS A 77 4.94 3.78 -8.43
CA HIS A 77 4.60 2.50 -7.78
C HIS A 77 5.83 1.72 -7.29
N LYS A 78 7.04 2.31 -7.37
CA LYS A 78 8.28 1.66 -6.94
C LYS A 78 8.47 0.26 -7.57
N GLN A 79 8.05 0.08 -8.80
CA GLN A 79 8.05 -1.21 -9.48
C GLN A 79 9.36 -1.47 -10.25
N SER A 80 9.66 -2.75 -10.47
CA SER A 80 10.73 -3.19 -11.34
C SER A 80 10.26 -3.32 -12.80
N ILE A 81 11.13 -2.99 -13.75
CA ILE A 81 10.92 -3.21 -15.19
C ILE A 81 11.55 -4.52 -15.68
N ASN A 82 12.04 -5.35 -14.77
CA ASN A 82 12.67 -6.64 -15.10
C ASN A 82 11.68 -7.60 -15.80
N ASN A 83 12.19 -8.43 -16.71
CA ASN A 83 11.40 -9.39 -17.48
C ASN A 83 11.20 -10.75 -16.79
N GLY A 84 11.77 -10.97 -15.60
CA GLY A 84 11.55 -12.19 -14.81
C GLY A 84 10.10 -12.28 -14.31
N THR A 85 9.60 -13.49 -14.07
CA THR A 85 8.22 -13.72 -13.58
C THR A 85 8.01 -13.18 -12.16
N ILE A 86 9.00 -13.35 -11.29
CA ILE A 86 9.04 -12.92 -9.89
C ILE A 86 10.27 -12.08 -9.66
N THR A 87 10.11 -10.89 -9.13
CA THR A 87 11.23 -9.97 -8.86
C THR A 87 11.23 -9.54 -7.41
N GLU A 88 12.35 -9.74 -6.68
CA GLU A 88 12.47 -9.25 -5.31
C GLU A 88 12.41 -7.72 -5.26
N MET A 89 11.62 -7.19 -4.34
CA MET A 89 11.37 -5.76 -4.17
C MET A 89 11.57 -5.35 -2.72
N LYS A 90 12.17 -4.18 -2.51
CA LYS A 90 12.23 -3.61 -1.16
C LYS A 90 10.87 -3.11 -0.68
N PHE A 91 10.08 -2.58 -1.59
CA PHE A 91 8.75 -2.01 -1.32
C PHE A 91 7.77 -2.47 -2.39
N ILE A 92 6.52 -2.66 -1.98
CA ILE A 92 5.35 -2.90 -2.86
C ILE A 92 4.42 -1.71 -2.71
N SER A 93 3.72 -1.35 -3.78
CA SER A 93 2.72 -0.26 -3.74
C SER A 93 1.51 -0.66 -2.91
N GLY A 94 1.08 0.22 -2.00
CA GLY A 94 -0.12 0.04 -1.19
C GLY A 94 -1.42 -0.04 -1.99
N ALA A 95 -1.40 0.35 -3.27
CA ALA A 95 -2.58 0.29 -4.13
C ALA A 95 -3.06 -1.16 -4.39
N CYS A 96 -2.14 -2.12 -4.42
CA CYS A 96 -2.47 -3.55 -4.56
C CYS A 96 -1.39 -4.40 -3.90
N MET A 97 -1.79 -5.15 -2.86
CA MET A 97 -0.87 -6.01 -2.11
C MET A 97 -1.55 -7.34 -1.78
N PHE A 98 -0.86 -8.44 -2.05
CA PHE A 98 -1.28 -9.80 -1.73
C PHE A 98 -0.44 -10.32 -0.57
N PHE A 99 -1.10 -10.86 0.47
CA PHE A 99 -0.48 -11.25 1.72
C PHE A 99 -0.68 -12.73 2.04
N ASN A 100 0.30 -13.32 2.70
CA ASN A 100 0.07 -14.49 3.54
C ASN A 100 -0.46 -13.99 4.89
N LYS A 101 -1.63 -14.52 5.30
CA LYS A 101 -2.34 -14.07 6.51
C LYS A 101 -1.50 -14.22 7.78
N ASN A 102 -0.84 -15.36 7.96
CA ASN A 102 -0.01 -15.60 9.14
C ASN A 102 1.19 -14.64 9.19
N ASN A 103 1.84 -14.38 8.05
CA ASN A 103 2.96 -13.45 8.00
C ASN A 103 2.52 -12.02 8.30
N PHE A 104 1.34 -11.61 7.82
CA PHE A 104 0.75 -10.31 8.11
C PHE A 104 0.45 -10.14 9.61
N ASP A 105 -0.17 -11.15 10.23
CA ASP A 105 -0.52 -11.15 11.65
C ASP A 105 0.72 -11.15 12.55
N ASN A 106 1.74 -11.96 12.22
CA ASN A 106 3.00 -12.02 12.95
C ASN A 106 3.76 -10.68 12.95
N LEU A 107 3.49 -9.83 11.96
CA LEU A 107 4.02 -8.46 11.86
C LEU A 107 3.11 -7.42 12.51
N ASN A 108 1.99 -7.83 13.14
CA ASN A 108 0.97 -6.96 13.70
C ASN A 108 0.35 -6.02 12.66
N GLY A 109 0.25 -6.45 11.39
CA GLY A 109 -0.34 -5.67 10.32
C GLY A 109 0.37 -4.34 10.03
N PHE A 110 -0.41 -3.35 9.61
CA PHE A 110 0.04 -1.96 9.40
C PHE A 110 0.12 -1.19 10.71
N ASP A 111 1.02 -0.21 10.79
CA ASP A 111 1.12 0.70 11.92
C ASP A 111 -0.03 1.72 11.88
N GLU A 112 -0.95 1.63 12.84
CA GLU A 112 -2.15 2.48 12.92
C GLU A 112 -1.86 3.94 13.32
N ASN A 113 -0.62 4.27 13.72
CA ASN A 113 -0.20 5.67 13.90
C ASN A 113 0.04 6.38 12.57
N ILE A 114 0.06 5.65 11.45
CA ILE A 114 0.15 6.18 10.09
C ILE A 114 -1.25 6.23 9.51
N PHE A 115 -1.82 7.44 9.41
CA PHE A 115 -3.17 7.61 8.89
C PHE A 115 -3.26 7.37 7.38
N LEU A 116 -2.35 7.95 6.60
CA LEU A 116 -2.31 7.86 5.14
C LEU A 116 -0.90 8.08 4.61
N TYR A 117 -0.48 7.26 3.64
CA TYR A 117 0.86 7.19 3.06
C TYR A 117 1.94 6.67 4.01
N PHE A 118 2.90 5.92 3.49
CA PHE A 118 3.99 5.29 4.22
C PHE A 118 3.60 4.07 5.09
N GLU A 119 2.33 3.71 5.21
CA GLU A 119 1.91 2.48 5.88
C GLU A 119 2.49 1.24 5.19
N GLU A 120 2.43 1.20 3.86
CA GLU A 120 3.02 0.12 3.07
C GLU A 120 4.55 0.13 3.13
N ASN A 121 5.16 1.32 3.21
CA ASN A 121 6.61 1.45 3.36
C ASN A 121 7.07 0.92 4.72
N ASP A 122 6.36 1.27 5.79
CA ASP A 122 6.62 0.78 7.15
C ASP A 122 6.49 -0.74 7.20
N PHE A 123 5.37 -1.26 6.68
CA PHE A 123 5.14 -2.70 6.62
C PHE A 123 6.24 -3.42 5.85
N CYS A 124 6.52 -3.00 4.61
CA CYS A 124 7.54 -3.61 3.77
C CYS A 124 8.94 -3.57 4.41
N LEU A 125 9.28 -2.49 5.12
CA LEU A 125 10.58 -2.39 5.77
C LEU A 125 10.69 -3.32 6.99
N ARG A 126 9.62 -3.44 7.79
CA ARG A 126 9.56 -4.38 8.91
C ARG A 126 9.62 -5.83 8.42
N SER A 127 8.84 -6.12 7.43
CA SER A 127 8.68 -7.46 6.88
C SER A 127 9.94 -7.95 6.17
N PHE A 128 10.67 -7.07 5.48
CA PHE A 128 11.88 -7.41 4.72
C PHE A 128 13.00 -8.02 5.57
N LYS A 129 12.96 -7.78 6.89
CA LYS A 129 13.90 -8.39 7.85
C LYS A 129 13.59 -9.86 8.13
N ILE A 130 12.38 -10.32 7.83
CA ILE A 130 11.89 -11.67 8.13
C ILE A 130 11.71 -12.45 6.82
N ASN A 131 10.91 -11.91 5.91
CA ASN A 131 10.64 -12.44 4.58
C ASN A 131 10.72 -11.32 3.54
N LYS A 132 11.01 -11.70 2.29
CA LYS A 132 11.12 -10.74 1.18
C LYS A 132 9.76 -10.34 0.63
N ASN A 133 9.73 -9.21 -0.06
CA ASN A 133 8.60 -8.74 -0.85
C ASN A 133 8.90 -8.97 -2.32
N TYR A 134 7.89 -9.29 -3.13
CA TYR A 134 8.11 -9.58 -4.55
C TYR A 134 7.06 -8.93 -5.44
N GLN A 135 7.50 -8.48 -6.62
CA GLN A 135 6.62 -8.12 -7.72
C GLN A 135 6.39 -9.33 -8.61
N ILE A 136 5.12 -9.59 -8.95
CA ILE A 136 4.68 -10.67 -9.83
C ILE A 136 4.38 -10.06 -11.20
N ASN A 137 5.31 -10.21 -12.14
CA ASN A 137 5.32 -9.47 -13.41
C ASN A 137 4.25 -9.91 -14.41
N ASN A 138 3.70 -11.10 -14.25
CA ASN A 138 2.57 -11.61 -15.04
C ASN A 138 1.21 -11.22 -14.48
N VAL A 139 1.14 -10.62 -13.29
CA VAL A 139 -0.05 -9.92 -12.81
C VAL A 139 0.07 -8.46 -13.23
N ARG A 140 -0.79 -8.04 -14.16
CA ARG A 140 -0.74 -6.69 -14.75
C ARG A 140 -2.01 -5.94 -14.42
N VAL A 141 -1.87 -4.77 -13.81
CA VAL A 141 -3.00 -3.92 -13.42
C VAL A 141 -2.78 -2.49 -13.91
N GLU A 142 -3.88 -1.77 -14.06
CA GLU A 142 -3.88 -0.33 -14.31
C GLU A 142 -4.37 0.40 -13.06
N HIS A 143 -3.83 1.57 -12.80
CA HIS A 143 -4.20 2.40 -11.66
C HIS A 143 -4.52 3.82 -12.12
N ASP A 144 -5.79 4.19 -12.08
CA ASP A 144 -6.28 5.53 -12.40
C ASP A 144 -6.14 6.45 -11.18
N ILE A 145 -4.89 6.81 -10.89
CA ILE A 145 -4.48 7.49 -9.66
C ILE A 145 -5.36 8.73 -9.40
N GLY A 146 -6.03 8.72 -8.25
CA GLY A 146 -6.79 9.86 -7.75
C GLY A 146 -8.26 9.90 -8.18
N THR A 147 -8.77 8.86 -8.84
CA THR A 147 -10.18 8.75 -9.22
C THR A 147 -11.03 8.04 -8.16
N SER A 148 -10.43 7.51 -7.11
CA SER A 148 -11.11 6.81 -6.01
C SER A 148 -12.08 7.70 -5.20
N VAL A 149 -11.99 9.03 -5.33
CA VAL A 149 -12.89 9.98 -4.66
C VAL A 149 -13.43 10.98 -5.69
N GLU A 150 -14.76 11.09 -5.75
CA GLU A 150 -15.43 12.10 -6.59
C GLU A 150 -15.21 13.50 -6.00
N ILE A 151 -14.67 14.41 -6.81
CA ILE A 151 -14.44 15.82 -6.44
C ILE A 151 -15.52 16.69 -7.07
N LYS A 152 -16.33 17.34 -6.24
CA LYS A 152 -17.52 18.09 -6.71
C LYS A 152 -17.22 19.52 -7.13
N ASN A 153 -16.16 20.15 -6.62
CA ASN A 153 -15.81 21.51 -6.92
C ASN A 153 -14.33 21.83 -6.60
N ASP A 154 -13.85 23.01 -7.05
CA ASP A 154 -12.44 23.42 -6.88
C ASP A 154 -12.03 23.60 -5.40
N ILE A 155 -12.93 24.02 -4.53
CA ILE A 155 -12.66 24.16 -3.10
C ILE A 155 -12.38 22.79 -2.48
N GLU A 156 -13.19 21.78 -2.81
CA GLU A 156 -13.01 20.40 -2.35
C GLU A 156 -11.69 19.82 -2.89
N LYS A 157 -11.34 20.13 -4.14
CA LYS A 157 -10.05 19.75 -4.75
C LYS A 157 -8.86 20.30 -3.97
N VAL A 158 -8.89 21.59 -3.62
CA VAL A 158 -7.84 22.23 -2.83
C VAL A 158 -7.77 21.63 -1.43
N ASN A 159 -8.91 21.42 -0.76
CA ASN A 159 -8.95 20.83 0.56
C ASN A 159 -8.39 19.40 0.57
N GLN A 160 -8.72 18.57 -0.42
CA GLN A 160 -8.16 17.24 -0.56
C GLN A 160 -6.66 17.25 -0.84
N ALA A 161 -6.19 18.16 -1.69
CA ALA A 161 -4.77 18.30 -1.95
C ALA A 161 -3.99 18.70 -0.69
N ASN A 162 -4.51 19.63 0.09
CA ASN A 162 -3.93 20.04 1.36
C ASN A 162 -3.92 18.88 2.38
N PHE A 163 -5.04 18.17 2.50
CA PHE A 163 -5.18 17.00 3.37
C PHE A 163 -4.15 15.91 3.02
N ARG A 164 -4.06 15.56 1.73
CA ARG A 164 -3.08 14.58 1.23
C ARG A 164 -1.65 15.01 1.49
N THR A 165 -1.34 16.29 1.24
CA THR A 165 0.00 16.86 1.47
C THR A 165 0.38 16.82 2.94
N TRP A 166 -0.54 17.21 3.83
CA TRP A 166 -0.33 17.16 5.27
C TRP A 166 0.00 15.74 5.75
N HIS A 167 -0.84 14.77 5.39
CA HIS A 167 -0.62 13.38 5.79
C HIS A 167 0.66 12.80 5.19
N PHE A 168 0.99 13.15 3.94
CA PHE A 168 2.24 12.71 3.33
C PHE A 168 3.46 13.21 4.11
N ILE A 169 3.48 14.49 4.50
CA ILE A 169 4.58 15.10 5.26
C ILE A 169 4.67 14.47 6.65
N TRP A 170 3.54 14.38 7.36
CA TRP A 170 3.50 13.82 8.70
C TRP A 170 3.91 12.36 8.74
N SER A 171 3.33 11.53 7.89
CA SER A 171 3.60 10.10 7.82
C SER A 171 5.04 9.82 7.42
N LYS A 172 5.58 10.63 6.49
CA LYS A 172 6.99 10.56 6.11
C LYS A 172 7.91 10.90 7.28
N PHE A 173 7.61 11.96 8.04
CA PHE A 173 8.37 12.31 9.24
C PHE A 173 8.31 11.19 10.29
N TYR A 174 7.11 10.67 10.57
CA TYR A 174 6.91 9.57 11.51
C TYR A 174 7.69 8.33 11.08
N TYR A 175 7.63 7.94 9.81
CA TYR A 175 8.39 6.82 9.25
C TYR A 175 9.90 6.98 9.47
N PHE A 176 10.47 8.14 9.15
CA PHE A 176 11.89 8.38 9.37
C PHE A 176 12.25 8.40 10.85
N LYS A 177 11.44 9.03 11.69
CA LYS A 177 11.62 9.01 13.15
C LYS A 177 11.61 7.59 13.70
N LYS A 178 10.68 6.75 13.29
CA LYS A 178 10.51 5.37 13.75
C LYS A 178 11.70 4.48 13.36
N HIS A 179 12.17 4.58 12.12
CA HIS A 179 13.17 3.66 11.57
C HIS A 179 14.62 4.14 11.66
N TYR A 180 14.84 5.45 11.74
CA TYR A 180 16.19 6.04 11.70
C TYR A 180 16.48 6.99 12.86
N GLY A 181 15.49 7.24 13.72
CA GLY A 181 15.64 8.10 14.90
C GLY A 181 15.23 9.56 14.64
N VAL A 182 14.95 10.26 15.76
CA VAL A 182 14.39 11.62 15.71
C VAL A 182 15.35 12.65 15.10
N PHE A 183 16.65 12.55 15.41
CA PHE A 183 17.65 13.48 14.88
C PHE A 183 17.77 13.38 13.37
N PHE A 184 17.80 12.17 12.83
CA PHE A 184 17.82 11.95 11.38
C PHE A 184 16.54 12.49 10.71
N ALA A 185 15.38 12.24 11.30
CA ALA A 185 14.11 12.77 10.80
C ALA A 185 14.12 14.30 10.74
N ILE A 186 14.59 14.98 11.80
CA ILE A 186 14.66 16.45 11.84
C ILE A 186 15.59 16.97 10.74
N ILE A 187 16.82 16.46 10.64
CA ILE A 187 17.80 16.88 9.62
C ILE A 187 17.23 16.69 8.20
N TYR A 188 16.58 15.56 7.95
CA TYR A 188 15.99 15.26 6.66
C TYR A 188 14.85 16.23 6.30
N PHE A 189 14.09 16.72 7.30
CA PHE A 189 12.91 17.57 7.08
C PHE A 189 13.22 19.07 7.08
N ILE A 190 14.38 19.52 7.61
CA ILE A 190 14.78 20.95 7.58
C ILE A 190 14.63 21.56 6.17
N PRO A 191 15.16 20.97 5.08
CA PRO A 191 15.02 21.55 3.74
C PRO A 191 13.57 21.62 3.25
N ILE A 192 12.72 20.71 3.68
CA ILE A 192 11.30 20.68 3.31
C ILE A 192 10.57 21.82 4.01
N ILE A 193 10.81 22.02 5.31
CA ILE A 193 10.22 23.09 6.11
C ILE A 193 10.64 24.46 5.56
N ILE A 194 11.92 24.63 5.24
CA ILE A 194 12.44 25.87 4.64
C ILE A 194 11.71 26.17 3.32
N ARG A 195 11.57 25.19 2.42
CA ARG A 195 10.88 25.39 1.14
C ARG A 195 9.40 25.76 1.27
N ILE A 196 8.72 25.29 2.32
CA ILE A 196 7.31 25.62 2.55
C ILE A 196 7.16 27.06 3.05
N ASN A 197 8.07 27.53 3.90
CA ASN A 197 8.00 28.87 4.49
C ASN A 197 8.49 30.00 3.55
N PHE A 198 9.19 29.67 2.45
CA PHE A 198 9.67 30.64 1.45
C PHE A 198 8.89 30.60 0.12
N ARG A 199 7.71 29.98 0.09
CA ARG A 199 6.72 30.05 -1.00
C ARG A 199 5.45 30.75 -0.54
#